data_4e16515e47d2802e3b4754ad96b7d1a1
#
_entry.id   4e16515e47d2802e3b4754ad96b7d1a1
#
_cell.length_a   1.000
_cell.length_b   1.000
_cell.length_c   1.000
_cell.angle_alpha   90.00
_cell.angle_beta   90.00
_cell.angle_gamma   90.00
#
_symmetry.space_group_name_H-M   'P 1'
#
loop_
_entity.id
_entity.type
_entity.pdbx_description
1 polymer ?
#
loop_
_entity_poly.entity_id
_entity_poly.type
_entity_poly.pdbx_seq_one_letter_code
_entity_poly.pdbx_strand_id
1 'polypeptide(L)'
;MYSLTEIKNSWNIDKNETISFLSNIIENDTCKIILSVMESSKTVYQIHEETFLPLSSIYKRIKKLEDIGIISIEKITINNKGRKLIFYKSKIKNLTFKLNEKDVSLLIT
;
A
#
# COMPACT_ATOMS: atom_id res chain seq x y z
N MET A 1 -12.20 10.03 -2.64
CA MET A 1 -10.90 9.43 -3.00
C MET A 1 -10.88 9.15 -4.49
N TYR A 2 -9.84 9.53 -5.16
CA TYR A 2 -9.71 9.26 -6.59
C TYR A 2 -9.34 7.80 -6.84
N SER A 3 -9.61 7.32 -8.04
CA SER A 3 -9.18 6.01 -8.50
C SER A 3 -7.66 5.96 -8.60
N LEU A 4 -7.06 4.81 -8.28
CA LEU A 4 -5.61 4.63 -8.42
C LEU A 4 -5.14 4.84 -9.86
N THR A 5 -5.98 4.52 -10.85
CA THR A 5 -5.64 4.71 -12.26
C THR A 5 -5.56 6.17 -12.68
N GLU A 6 -6.15 7.07 -11.94
CA GLU A 6 -6.12 8.50 -12.24
C GLU A 6 -4.76 9.12 -11.98
N ILE A 7 -3.95 8.49 -11.14
CA ILE A 7 -2.63 9.01 -10.78
C ILE A 7 -1.67 8.99 -11.97
N LYS A 8 -1.86 8.10 -12.92
CA LYS A 8 -0.96 7.96 -14.07
C LYS A 8 -0.88 9.21 -14.94
N ASN A 9 -1.86 10.11 -14.85
CA ASN A 9 -1.87 11.36 -15.61
C ASN A 9 -1.68 12.56 -14.70
N SER A 10 -0.84 12.40 -13.71
CA SER A 10 -0.68 13.37 -12.63
C SER A 10 0.07 14.63 -13.01
N TRP A 11 0.53 14.78 -14.26
CA TRP A 11 1.18 16.02 -14.70
C TRP A 11 0.29 17.24 -14.67
N ASN A 12 -1.01 17.03 -14.76
CA ASN A 12 -1.97 18.12 -14.64
C ASN A 12 -2.31 18.39 -13.20
N ILE A 13 -1.75 17.58 -12.30
CA ILE A 13 -1.90 17.72 -10.85
C ILE A 13 -0.57 18.20 -10.34
N ASP A 14 -0.55 18.74 -9.15
CA ASP A 14 0.66 19.20 -8.50
C ASP A 14 1.70 18.06 -8.47
N LYS A 15 2.87 18.33 -9.05
CA LYS A 15 3.99 17.39 -9.03
C LYS A 15 4.40 17.03 -7.60
N ASN A 16 4.24 17.95 -6.68
CA ASN A 16 4.54 17.73 -5.28
C ASN A 16 3.61 16.69 -4.66
N GLU A 17 2.36 16.63 -5.09
CA GLU A 17 1.43 15.60 -4.64
C GLU A 17 1.85 14.22 -5.13
N THR A 18 2.31 14.12 -6.38
CA THR A 18 2.82 12.87 -6.95
C THR A 18 4.05 12.40 -6.20
N ILE A 19 4.97 13.30 -5.93
CA ILE A 19 6.19 12.99 -5.19
C ILE A 19 5.85 12.59 -3.76
N SER A 20 4.94 13.31 -3.13
CA SER A 20 4.50 13.00 -1.77
C SER A 20 3.84 11.62 -1.70
N PHE A 21 2.97 11.31 -2.66
CA PHE A 21 2.35 9.99 -2.75
C PHE A 21 3.43 8.90 -2.89
N LEU A 22 4.37 9.10 -3.82
CA LEU A 22 5.44 8.14 -4.05
C LEU A 22 6.29 7.94 -2.80
N SER A 23 6.64 9.02 -2.09
CA SER A 23 7.48 8.95 -0.90
C SER A 23 6.85 8.13 0.22
N ASN A 24 5.52 8.04 0.25
CA ASN A 24 4.80 7.21 1.23
C ASN A 24 4.92 5.72 0.94
N ILE A 25 5.22 5.34 -0.28
CA ILE A 25 5.20 3.93 -0.69
C ILE A 25 6.56 3.35 -1.06
N ILE A 26 7.58 4.17 -1.31
CA ILE A 26 8.91 3.67 -1.70
C ILE A 26 9.82 3.37 -0.52
N GLU A 27 9.40 3.69 0.69
CA GLU A 27 10.17 3.31 1.88
C GLU A 27 10.31 1.80 1.93
N ASN A 28 11.51 1.32 2.30
CA ASN A 28 11.81 -0.11 2.27
C ASN A 28 10.81 -0.97 3.05
N ASP A 29 10.49 -0.58 4.27
CA ASP A 29 9.55 -1.33 5.11
C ASP A 29 8.14 -1.31 4.55
N THR A 30 7.72 -0.18 4.02
CA THR A 30 6.41 -0.03 3.38
C THR A 30 6.31 -0.92 2.14
N CYS A 31 7.36 -0.95 1.31
CA CYS A 31 7.40 -1.83 0.14
C CYS A 31 7.29 -3.30 0.52
N LYS A 32 7.94 -3.72 1.58
CA LYS A 32 7.85 -5.09 2.08
C LYS A 32 6.42 -5.46 2.45
N ILE A 33 5.71 -4.55 3.10
CA ILE A 33 4.31 -4.78 3.48
C ILE A 33 3.43 -4.90 2.25
N ILE A 34 3.58 -3.99 1.29
CA ILE A 34 2.79 -4.02 0.06
C ILE A 34 3.03 -5.33 -0.70
N LEU A 35 4.29 -5.71 -0.89
CA LEU A 35 4.65 -6.96 -1.56
C LEU A 35 4.04 -8.17 -0.86
N SER A 36 4.05 -8.17 0.46
CA SER A 36 3.51 -9.27 1.26
C SER A 36 2.02 -9.53 0.98
N VAL A 37 1.26 -8.48 0.69
CA VAL A 37 -0.20 -8.58 0.49
C VAL A 37 -0.63 -8.44 -0.97
N MET A 38 0.31 -8.43 -1.90
CA MET A 38 -0.02 -8.35 -3.34
C MET A 38 -0.55 -9.67 -3.87
N GLU A 39 0.08 -10.77 -3.51
CA GLU A 39 -0.30 -12.09 -4.00
C GLU A 39 -1.53 -12.64 -3.28
N SER A 40 -1.55 -12.53 -1.97
CA SER A 40 -2.67 -13.02 -1.16
C SER A 40 -2.91 -12.11 0.03
N SER A 41 -4.14 -12.09 0.50
CA SER A 41 -4.48 -11.32 1.70
C SER A 41 -3.83 -11.92 2.93
N LYS A 42 -3.43 -11.07 3.88
CA LYS A 42 -2.75 -11.50 5.10
C LYS A 42 -3.17 -10.66 6.29
N THR A 43 -3.10 -11.28 7.46
CA THR A 43 -3.25 -10.56 8.73
C THR A 43 -1.94 -9.85 9.07
N VAL A 44 -2.00 -8.92 10.02
CA VAL A 44 -0.80 -8.23 10.51
C VAL A 44 0.22 -9.23 11.05
N TYR A 45 -0.24 -10.27 11.73
CA TYR A 45 0.67 -11.30 12.27
C TYR A 45 1.37 -12.08 11.19
N GLN A 46 0.66 -12.41 10.11
CA GLN A 46 1.27 -13.10 8.96
C GLN A 46 2.29 -12.20 8.25
N ILE A 47 1.98 -10.91 8.12
CA ILE A 47 2.94 -9.95 7.57
C ILE A 47 4.18 -9.86 8.46
N HIS A 48 3.98 -9.82 9.77
CA HIS A 48 5.07 -9.81 10.73
C HIS A 48 5.98 -11.04 10.57
N GLU A 49 5.39 -12.21 10.47
CA GLU A 49 6.16 -13.46 10.30
C GLU A 49 6.96 -13.46 9.00
N GLU A 50 6.41 -12.91 7.93
CA GLU A 50 7.05 -12.88 6.63
C GLU A 50 8.14 -11.80 6.53
N THR A 51 7.88 -10.62 7.06
CA THR A 51 8.75 -9.45 6.88
C THR A 51 9.72 -9.22 8.05
N PHE A 52 9.43 -9.79 9.21
CA PHE A 52 10.15 -9.57 10.46
C PHE A 52 10.08 -8.12 10.98
N LEU A 53 9.16 -7.34 10.43
CA LEU A 53 8.94 -5.98 10.92
C LEU A 53 8.18 -6.02 12.25
N PRO A 54 8.44 -5.07 13.17
CA PRO A 54 7.68 -4.99 14.41
C PRO A 54 6.19 -4.78 14.15
N LEU A 55 5.33 -5.36 14.96
CA LEU A 55 3.89 -5.24 14.81
C LEU A 55 3.42 -3.79 14.80
N SER A 56 3.96 -2.97 15.72
CA SER A 56 3.60 -1.54 15.80
C SER A 56 3.90 -0.80 14.50
N SER A 57 5.03 -1.14 13.86
CA SER A 57 5.43 -0.56 12.59
C SER A 57 4.46 -0.95 11.48
N ILE A 58 4.05 -2.22 11.46
CA ILE A 58 3.11 -2.75 10.47
C ILE A 58 1.75 -2.07 10.60
N TYR A 59 1.20 -1.99 11.81
CA TYR A 59 -0.09 -1.33 12.05
C TYR A 59 -0.07 0.12 11.58
N LYS A 60 0.97 0.85 11.91
CA LYS A 60 1.11 2.25 11.53
C LYS A 60 1.14 2.42 10.01
N ARG A 61 1.90 1.58 9.32
CA ARG A 61 2.04 1.67 7.87
C ARG A 61 0.79 1.22 7.12
N ILE A 62 0.14 0.17 7.61
CA ILE A 62 -1.12 -0.30 7.01
C ILE A 62 -2.18 0.78 7.07
N LYS A 63 -2.31 1.46 8.21
CA LYS A 63 -3.29 2.53 8.33
C LYS A 63 -3.03 3.61 7.29
N LYS A 64 -1.79 4.00 7.12
CA LYS A 64 -1.39 5.00 6.12
C LYS A 64 -1.71 4.54 4.70
N LEU A 65 -1.41 3.27 4.40
CA LEU A 65 -1.67 2.70 3.08
C LEU A 65 -3.16 2.54 2.79
N GLU A 66 -3.97 2.26 3.81
CA GLU A 66 -5.43 2.27 3.67
C GLU A 66 -5.92 3.68 3.36
N ASP A 67 -5.41 4.68 4.07
CA ASP A 67 -5.84 6.07 3.90
C ASP A 67 -5.56 6.59 2.49
N ILE A 68 -4.47 6.17 1.87
CA ILE A 68 -4.13 6.57 0.50
C ILE A 68 -4.66 5.60 -0.56
N GLY A 69 -5.34 4.54 -0.16
CA GLY A 69 -6.02 3.64 -1.10
C GLY A 69 -5.17 2.54 -1.72
N ILE A 70 -3.99 2.25 -1.17
CA ILE A 70 -3.10 1.21 -1.69
C ILE A 70 -3.48 -0.17 -1.16
N ILE A 71 -3.93 -0.25 0.08
CA ILE A 71 -4.31 -1.49 0.76
C ILE A 71 -5.75 -1.37 1.21
N SER A 72 -6.47 -2.47 1.20
CA SER A 72 -7.83 -2.53 1.72
C SER A 72 -8.03 -3.82 2.52
N ILE A 73 -9.05 -3.80 3.35
CA ILE A 73 -9.49 -5.01 4.05
C ILE A 73 -10.22 -5.89 3.04
N GLU A 74 -9.75 -7.13 2.85
CA GLU A 74 -10.40 -8.07 1.96
C GLU A 74 -11.49 -8.87 2.69
N LYS A 75 -11.18 -9.31 3.92
CA LYS A 75 -12.15 -10.05 4.72
C LYS A 75 -11.83 -9.94 6.20
N ILE A 76 -12.82 -10.22 7.02
CA ILE A 76 -12.70 -10.30 8.47
C ILE A 76 -13.26 -11.64 8.90
N THR A 77 -12.50 -12.40 9.68
CA THR A 77 -12.94 -13.67 10.25
C THR A 77 -12.85 -13.63 11.76
N ILE A 78 -13.48 -14.59 12.41
CA ILE A 78 -13.41 -14.72 13.87
C ILE A 78 -12.85 -16.10 14.15
N ASN A 79 -11.79 -16.17 14.97
CA ASN A 79 -11.16 -17.44 15.31
C ASN A 79 -11.91 -18.17 16.44
N ASN A 80 -11.42 -19.34 16.82
CA ASN A 80 -12.01 -20.19 17.86
C ASN A 80 -12.16 -19.51 19.22
N LYS A 81 -11.31 -18.51 19.47
CA LYS A 81 -11.30 -17.76 20.73
C LYS A 81 -12.14 -16.51 20.68
N GLY A 82 -12.90 -16.31 19.59
CA GLY A 82 -13.72 -15.13 19.40
C GLY A 82 -12.95 -13.89 18.97
N ARG A 83 -11.69 -14.04 18.58
CA ARG A 83 -10.87 -12.91 18.15
C ARG A 83 -11.10 -12.60 16.66
N LYS A 84 -11.19 -11.33 16.37
CA LYS A 84 -11.34 -10.82 15.03
C LYS A 84 -9.99 -10.87 14.29
N LEU A 85 -9.98 -11.48 13.11
CA LEU A 85 -8.82 -11.52 12.23
C LEU A 85 -9.13 -10.70 10.99
N ILE A 86 -8.31 -9.67 10.75
CA ILE A 86 -8.48 -8.77 9.62
C ILE A 86 -7.43 -9.12 8.57
N PHE A 87 -7.88 -9.40 7.35
CA PHE A 87 -7.01 -9.74 6.23
C PHE A 87 -6.92 -8.56 5.27
N TYR A 88 -5.72 -8.11 5.03
CA TYR A 88 -5.41 -6.98 4.15
C TYR A 88 -4.93 -7.46 2.80
N LYS A 89 -5.26 -6.73 1.75
CA LYS A 89 -4.88 -7.05 0.38
C LYS A 89 -4.47 -5.77 -0.34
N SER A 90 -3.43 -5.86 -1.17
CA SER A 90 -3.05 -4.75 -2.02
C SER A 90 -4.11 -4.52 -3.09
N LYS A 91 -4.41 -3.26 -3.36
CA LYS A 91 -5.29 -2.84 -4.45
C LYS A 91 -4.53 -2.62 -5.73
N ILE A 92 -3.21 -2.63 -5.67
CA ILE A 92 -2.37 -2.41 -6.85
C ILE A 92 -1.60 -3.68 -7.19
N LYS A 93 -1.31 -3.85 -8.47
CA LYS A 93 -0.51 -4.95 -8.99
C LYS A 93 0.83 -4.46 -9.52
N ASN A 94 0.84 -3.26 -10.06
CA ASN A 94 2.05 -2.66 -10.62
C ASN A 94 2.10 -1.19 -10.28
N LEU A 95 3.31 -0.71 -10.05
CA LEU A 95 3.57 0.71 -9.86
C LEU A 95 4.84 1.05 -10.63
N THR A 96 4.74 1.99 -11.55
CA THR A 96 5.87 2.45 -12.35
C THR A 96 6.05 3.94 -12.17
N PHE A 97 7.25 4.33 -11.79
CA PHE A 97 7.63 5.73 -11.66
C PHE A 97 8.54 6.12 -12.82
N LYS A 98 8.23 7.23 -13.47
CA LYS A 98 9.06 7.80 -14.51
C LYS A 98 9.48 9.20 -14.13
N LEU A 99 10.76 9.48 -14.30
CA LEU A 99 11.31 10.81 -14.13
C LEU A 99 12.10 11.16 -15.37
N ASN A 100 11.76 12.27 -16.01
CA ASN A 100 12.55 12.82 -17.12
C ASN A 100 12.65 14.34 -16.94
N GLU A 101 13.40 14.98 -17.83
CA GLU A 101 13.69 16.41 -17.71
C GLU A 101 12.47 17.31 -17.78
N LYS A 102 11.36 16.81 -18.32
CA LYS A 102 10.12 17.59 -18.47
C LYS A 102 9.06 17.25 -17.47
N ASP A 103 9.04 16.01 -16.98
CA ASP A 103 7.92 15.48 -16.22
C ASP A 103 8.27 14.41 -15.23
N VAL A 104 7.36 14.26 -14.28
CA VAL A 104 7.34 13.12 -13.38
C VAL A 104 5.98 12.43 -13.53
N SER A 105 5.97 11.12 -13.63
CA SER A 105 4.73 10.36 -13.78
C SER A 105 4.72 9.09 -12.94
N LEU A 106 3.51 8.70 -12.57
CA LEU A 106 3.27 7.52 -11.77
C LEU A 106 2.12 6.74 -12.42
N LEU A 107 2.40 5.51 -12.83
CA LEU A 107 1.41 4.60 -13.38
C LEU A 107 1.13 3.51 -12.37
N ILE A 108 -0.14 3.39 -12.00
CA ILE A 108 -0.61 2.38 -11.06
C ILE A 108 -1.68 1.53 -11.72
N THR A 109 -1.52 0.23 -11.68
CA THR A 109 -2.50 -0.72 -12.23
C THR A 109 -2.81 -1.85 -11.26
#